data_ea3a5eefa34404b8ebfa7699c7a2f4ef
#
_entry.id   ea3a5eefa34404b8ebfa7699c7a2f4ef
#
_cell.length_a   1.000
_cell.length_b   1.000
_cell.length_c   1.000
_cell.angle_alpha   90.00
_cell.angle_beta   90.00
_cell.angle_gamma   90.00
#
_symmetry.space_group_name_H-M   'P 1'
#
loop_
_entity.id
_entity.type
_entity.pdbx_description
1 polymer ?
#
loop_
_entity_poly.entity_id
_entity_poly.type
_entity_poly.pdbx_seq_one_letter_code
_entity_poly.pdbx_strand_id
1 'polypeptide(L)'
;MSTADPWEEHAGWWQEGFTQGADAEYTEQILPLAAEHLKGASRVLDVGTGEGQVARLAADVATDRVVGADPSWAQLLVARDRAGGPRYARAAADRLPFPAASFDAVVACLVFEHIDEVDEALTEVGRVLVPGGRFLFFLNHPLLQTPNSGWIDDQILDEQYWRIGPYLLEDKVMEEVEKDIFLPFVHRPVSRYVNAMAAAGLFIRRMEEPAPPPGFLERAEEYREAATIPRLLFLLAERSH
;
A
#
# COMPACT_ATOMS: atom_id res chain seq x y z
N MET A 1 12.13 23.79 12.59
CA MET A 1 12.08 22.75 11.54
C MET A 1 10.65 22.71 11.06
N SER A 2 10.41 22.72 9.76
CA SER A 2 9.05 22.66 9.18
C SER A 2 8.34 21.41 9.69
N THR A 3 7.12 21.57 10.20
CA THR A 3 6.23 20.47 10.60
C THR A 3 5.36 20.04 9.41
N ALA A 4 5.81 20.29 8.18
CA ALA A 4 5.10 19.87 6.98
C ALA A 4 5.16 18.33 6.89
N ASP A 5 4.03 17.73 6.58
CA ASP A 5 3.94 16.30 6.29
C ASP A 5 4.77 16.03 5.03
N PRO A 6 5.76 15.11 5.06
CA PRO A 6 6.59 14.80 3.89
C PRO A 6 5.76 14.39 2.66
N TRP A 7 4.64 13.69 2.84
CA TRP A 7 3.73 13.32 1.77
C TRP A 7 2.99 14.51 1.15
N GLU A 8 2.77 15.58 1.91
CA GLU A 8 2.24 16.84 1.39
C GLU A 8 3.29 17.58 0.56
N GLU A 9 4.54 17.59 1.04
CA GLU A 9 5.66 18.30 0.40
C GLU A 9 6.09 17.62 -0.92
N HIS A 10 6.13 16.27 -0.93
CA HIS A 10 6.64 15.47 -2.06
C HIS A 10 5.54 14.81 -2.89
N ALA A 11 4.30 15.31 -2.82
CA ALA A 11 3.17 14.75 -3.57
C ALA A 11 3.43 14.67 -5.08
N GLY A 12 4.07 15.69 -5.67
CA GLY A 12 4.41 15.73 -7.10
C GLY A 12 5.33 14.60 -7.53
N TRP A 13 6.34 14.28 -6.73
CA TRP A 13 7.24 13.16 -6.99
C TRP A 13 6.49 11.83 -7.12
N TRP A 14 5.58 11.54 -6.19
CA TRP A 14 4.75 10.34 -6.26
C TRP A 14 3.87 10.32 -7.51
N GLN A 15 3.24 11.45 -7.83
CA GLN A 15 2.32 11.57 -8.96
C GLN A 15 3.02 11.33 -10.30
N GLU A 16 4.29 11.75 -10.44
CA GLU A 16 5.07 11.57 -11.66
C GLU A 16 5.66 10.16 -11.77
N GLY A 17 6.18 9.62 -10.68
CA GLY A 17 6.93 8.36 -10.67
C GLY A 17 6.06 7.10 -10.62
N PHE A 18 4.87 7.15 -10.02
CA PHE A 18 4.13 5.94 -9.66
C PHE A 18 2.72 5.84 -10.25
N THR A 19 2.26 6.88 -10.96
CA THR A 19 0.88 6.91 -11.46
C THR A 19 0.80 7.06 -12.97
N GLN A 20 -0.39 6.86 -13.54
CA GLN A 20 -0.66 6.97 -14.99
C GLN A 20 0.20 6.03 -15.87
N GLY A 21 0.56 4.86 -15.34
CA GLY A 21 1.34 3.87 -16.08
C GLY A 21 2.86 4.04 -15.97
N ALA A 22 3.35 4.98 -15.18
CA ALA A 22 4.78 5.20 -14.99
C ALA A 22 5.46 4.02 -14.27
N ASP A 23 4.73 3.35 -13.37
CA ASP A 23 5.25 2.23 -12.60
C ASP A 23 4.67 0.88 -13.05
N ALA A 24 5.55 -0.08 -13.34
CA ALA A 24 5.18 -1.41 -13.83
C ALA A 24 4.56 -2.27 -12.72
N GLU A 25 4.97 -2.13 -11.46
CA GLU A 25 4.38 -2.89 -10.35
C GLU A 25 2.91 -2.49 -10.15
N TYR A 26 2.58 -1.21 -10.30
CA TYR A 26 1.18 -0.78 -10.31
C TYR A 26 0.40 -1.34 -11.49
N THR A 27 0.91 -1.19 -12.71
CA THR A 27 0.15 -1.54 -13.92
C THR A 27 0.02 -3.03 -14.16
N GLU A 28 1.05 -3.81 -13.83
CA GLU A 28 1.13 -5.24 -14.15
C GLU A 28 0.75 -6.15 -12.97
N GLN A 29 0.76 -5.65 -11.71
CA GLN A 29 0.43 -6.44 -10.53
C GLN A 29 -0.69 -5.84 -9.68
N ILE A 30 -0.48 -4.64 -9.14
CA ILE A 30 -1.37 -4.07 -8.12
C ILE A 30 -2.76 -3.82 -8.68
N LEU A 31 -2.87 -3.09 -9.80
CA LEU A 31 -4.16 -2.75 -10.38
C LEU A 31 -4.95 -3.98 -10.86
N PRO A 32 -4.35 -5.00 -11.53
CA PRO A 32 -5.05 -6.23 -11.86
C PRO A 32 -5.57 -7.00 -10.63
N LEU A 33 -4.75 -7.17 -9.59
CA LEU A 33 -5.16 -7.81 -8.34
C LEU A 33 -6.27 -7.03 -7.63
N ALA A 34 -6.15 -5.71 -7.55
CA ALA A 34 -7.19 -4.87 -6.96
C ALA A 34 -8.52 -5.00 -7.73
N ALA A 35 -8.48 -4.95 -9.08
CA ALA A 35 -9.66 -5.10 -9.92
C ALA A 35 -10.33 -6.47 -9.72
N GLU A 36 -9.57 -7.57 -9.66
CA GLU A 36 -10.08 -8.91 -9.43
C GLU A 36 -10.85 -8.97 -8.10
N HIS A 37 -10.24 -8.49 -7.02
CA HIS A 37 -10.79 -8.63 -5.68
C HIS A 37 -11.80 -7.53 -5.30
N LEU A 38 -11.86 -6.41 -6.01
CA LEU A 38 -12.91 -5.38 -5.85
C LEU A 38 -14.15 -5.68 -6.69
N LYS A 39 -14.06 -6.60 -7.66
CA LYS A 39 -15.20 -6.93 -8.51
C LYS A 39 -16.41 -7.34 -7.71
N GLY A 40 -17.55 -6.70 -8.02
CA GLY A 40 -18.83 -6.94 -7.36
C GLY A 40 -18.96 -6.29 -5.98
N ALA A 41 -17.97 -5.51 -5.52
CA ALA A 41 -18.15 -4.62 -4.39
C ALA A 41 -19.14 -3.51 -4.75
N SER A 42 -19.89 -3.02 -3.76
CA SER A 42 -20.86 -1.94 -3.96
C SER A 42 -20.28 -0.62 -3.43
N ARG A 43 -19.81 -0.62 -2.21
CA ARG A 43 -19.32 0.58 -1.51
C ARG A 43 -17.86 0.37 -1.12
N VAL A 44 -16.96 1.03 -1.83
CA VAL A 44 -15.52 0.87 -1.66
C VAL A 44 -14.92 2.09 -1.00
N LEU A 45 -14.02 1.85 -0.03
CA LEU A 45 -13.14 2.87 0.53
C LEU A 45 -11.69 2.57 0.13
N ASP A 46 -10.99 3.56 -0.42
CA ASP A 46 -9.56 3.54 -0.68
C ASP A 46 -8.85 4.40 0.38
N VAL A 47 -8.10 3.74 1.28
CA VAL A 47 -7.39 4.37 2.40
C VAL A 47 -5.96 4.68 1.99
N GLY A 48 -5.56 5.95 2.13
CA GLY A 48 -4.30 6.44 1.58
C GLY A 48 -4.37 6.52 0.06
N THR A 49 -5.48 7.07 -0.44
CA THR A 49 -5.82 7.05 -1.88
C THR A 49 -4.83 7.80 -2.77
N GLY A 50 -3.99 8.66 -2.19
CA GLY A 50 -3.09 9.53 -2.93
C GLY A 50 -3.85 10.36 -3.97
N GLU A 51 -3.37 10.34 -5.21
CA GLU A 51 -4.02 10.98 -6.35
C GLU A 51 -5.20 10.17 -6.94
N GLY A 52 -5.64 9.11 -6.23
CA GLY A 52 -6.87 8.40 -6.54
C GLY A 52 -6.76 7.28 -7.59
N GLN A 53 -5.58 6.74 -7.88
CA GLN A 53 -5.39 5.72 -8.92
C GLN A 53 -6.22 4.46 -8.65
N VAL A 54 -6.11 3.90 -7.43
CA VAL A 54 -6.87 2.70 -7.03
C VAL A 54 -8.35 3.04 -6.85
N ALA A 55 -8.69 4.21 -6.32
CA ALA A 55 -10.08 4.66 -6.21
C ALA A 55 -10.77 4.75 -7.58
N ARG A 56 -10.10 5.28 -8.62
CA ARG A 56 -10.65 5.33 -10.00
C ARG A 56 -10.86 3.93 -10.56
N LEU A 57 -9.85 3.03 -10.40
CA LEU A 57 -10.03 1.63 -10.77
C LEU A 57 -11.23 1.00 -10.05
N ALA A 58 -11.38 1.27 -8.75
CA ALA A 58 -12.53 0.77 -7.99
C ALA A 58 -13.85 1.29 -8.55
N ALA A 59 -13.91 2.54 -9.03
CA ALA A 59 -15.11 3.11 -9.63
C ALA A 59 -15.50 2.44 -10.95
N ASP A 60 -14.54 1.88 -11.68
CA ASP A 60 -14.82 1.14 -12.91
C ASP A 60 -15.41 -0.27 -12.66
N VAL A 61 -15.15 -0.86 -11.47
CA VAL A 61 -15.55 -2.23 -11.15
C VAL A 61 -16.60 -2.34 -10.04
N ALA A 62 -16.75 -1.31 -9.21
CA ALA A 62 -17.78 -1.24 -8.16
C ALA A 62 -19.14 -0.82 -8.72
N THR A 63 -20.22 -1.14 -7.99
CA THR A 63 -21.59 -0.96 -8.49
C THR A 63 -22.33 0.27 -7.95
N ASP A 64 -21.83 0.95 -6.91
CA ASP A 64 -22.51 2.10 -6.29
C ASP A 64 -21.55 3.24 -5.99
N ARG A 65 -20.73 3.13 -4.95
CA ARG A 65 -19.97 4.28 -4.44
C ARG A 65 -18.53 3.94 -4.14
N VAL A 66 -17.63 4.83 -4.57
CA VAL A 66 -16.21 4.79 -4.19
C VAL A 66 -15.83 6.09 -3.48
N VAL A 67 -15.11 5.95 -2.38
CA VAL A 67 -14.56 7.08 -1.63
C VAL A 67 -13.07 6.83 -1.43
N GLY A 68 -12.24 7.84 -1.74
CA GLY A 68 -10.82 7.87 -1.37
C GLY A 68 -10.61 8.74 -0.13
N ALA A 69 -9.75 8.30 0.79
CA ALA A 69 -9.34 9.07 1.96
C ALA A 69 -7.83 9.21 2.00
N ASP A 70 -7.32 10.43 2.23
CA ASP A 70 -5.89 10.73 2.31
C ASP A 70 -5.65 11.94 3.22
N PRO A 71 -4.59 11.98 4.04
CA PRO A 71 -4.25 13.15 4.82
C PRO A 71 -3.66 14.30 3.99
N SER A 72 -3.02 14.00 2.84
CA SER A 72 -2.40 15.01 1.97
C SER A 72 -3.44 15.73 1.12
N TRP A 73 -3.50 17.05 1.28
CA TRP A 73 -4.37 17.90 0.46
C TRP A 73 -3.85 18.02 -0.97
N ALA A 74 -2.54 18.06 -1.15
CA ALA A 74 -1.91 18.12 -2.46
C ALA A 74 -2.28 16.91 -3.32
N GLN A 75 -2.30 15.71 -2.73
CA GLN A 75 -2.76 14.49 -3.39
C GLN A 75 -4.24 14.56 -3.77
N LEU A 76 -5.10 14.97 -2.83
CA LEU A 76 -6.55 15.02 -3.05
C LEU A 76 -6.97 16.07 -4.09
N LEU A 77 -6.23 17.15 -4.23
CA LEU A 77 -6.49 18.15 -5.30
C LEU A 77 -6.30 17.50 -6.67
N VAL A 78 -5.21 16.77 -6.88
CA VAL A 78 -4.95 16.06 -8.13
C VAL A 78 -5.96 14.94 -8.34
N ALA A 79 -6.30 14.17 -7.29
CA ALA A 79 -7.32 13.13 -7.36
C ALA A 79 -8.68 13.66 -7.85
N ARG A 80 -9.08 14.82 -7.35
CA ARG A 80 -10.33 15.49 -7.79
C ARG A 80 -10.25 16.00 -9.22
N ASP A 81 -9.11 16.54 -9.62
CA ASP A 81 -8.88 17.09 -10.96
C ASP A 81 -8.87 15.99 -12.03
N ARG A 82 -8.31 14.82 -11.69
CA ARG A 82 -8.34 13.61 -12.54
C ARG A 82 -9.73 12.99 -12.67
N ALA A 83 -10.70 13.39 -11.86
CA ALA A 83 -12.09 12.95 -11.88
C ALA A 83 -12.26 11.41 -11.84
N GLY A 84 -13.11 10.82 -12.68
CA GLY A 84 -13.23 9.34 -12.81
C GLY A 84 -14.23 8.69 -11.83
N GLY A 85 -15.09 9.47 -11.15
CA GLY A 85 -16.22 8.95 -10.36
C GLY A 85 -16.06 8.92 -8.84
N PRO A 86 -14.88 8.68 -8.24
CA PRO A 86 -14.76 8.65 -6.79
C PRO A 86 -15.04 10.00 -6.13
N ARG A 87 -15.45 9.95 -4.85
CA ARG A 87 -15.45 11.11 -3.95
C ARG A 87 -14.23 11.02 -3.04
N TYR A 88 -13.76 12.17 -2.56
CA TYR A 88 -12.56 12.23 -1.74
C TYR A 88 -12.81 12.96 -0.42
N ALA A 89 -12.21 12.43 0.66
CA ALA A 89 -12.24 12.99 2.00
C ALA A 89 -10.81 13.17 2.53
N ARG A 90 -10.53 14.30 3.17
CA ARG A 90 -9.25 14.47 3.87
C ARG A 90 -9.33 13.81 5.24
N ALA A 91 -8.57 12.73 5.43
CA ALA A 91 -8.55 11.97 6.69
C ALA A 91 -7.28 11.11 6.78
N ALA A 92 -6.78 10.93 7.99
CA ALA A 92 -5.78 9.92 8.31
C ALA A 92 -6.46 8.57 8.56
N ALA A 93 -5.71 7.48 8.37
CA ALA A 93 -6.24 6.11 8.44
C ALA A 93 -6.68 5.69 9.86
N ASP A 94 -6.05 6.27 10.89
CA ASP A 94 -6.35 6.06 12.31
C ASP A 94 -7.64 6.74 12.78
N ARG A 95 -8.25 7.60 11.92
CA ARG A 95 -9.46 8.37 12.24
C ARG A 95 -10.31 8.63 11.00
N LEU A 96 -10.96 7.59 10.51
CA LEU A 96 -11.80 7.68 9.31
C LEU A 96 -13.15 8.35 9.62
N PRO A 97 -13.56 9.40 8.86
CA PRO A 97 -14.77 10.18 9.12
C PRO A 97 -16.05 9.48 8.59
N PHE A 98 -16.10 8.17 8.68
CA PHE A 98 -17.23 7.38 8.18
C PHE A 98 -17.89 6.59 9.33
N PRO A 99 -19.22 6.39 9.28
CA PRO A 99 -19.89 5.52 10.24
C PRO A 99 -19.37 4.09 10.18
N ALA A 100 -19.58 3.32 11.26
CA ALA A 100 -19.33 1.89 11.26
C ALA A 100 -20.16 1.19 10.18
N ALA A 101 -19.63 0.09 9.61
CA ALA A 101 -20.31 -0.74 8.62
C ALA A 101 -20.82 0.04 7.38
N SER A 102 -20.01 0.97 6.89
CA SER A 102 -20.33 1.82 5.74
C SER A 102 -19.90 1.24 4.40
N PHE A 103 -18.90 0.35 4.39
CA PHE A 103 -18.28 -0.18 3.18
C PHE A 103 -18.29 -1.72 3.18
N ASP A 104 -18.44 -2.30 1.99
CA ASP A 104 -18.32 -3.75 1.78
C ASP A 104 -16.96 -4.17 1.25
N ALA A 105 -16.14 -3.19 0.81
CA ALA A 105 -14.72 -3.39 0.56
C ALA A 105 -13.91 -2.16 1.00
N VAL A 106 -12.73 -2.41 1.56
CA VAL A 106 -11.71 -1.41 1.83
C VAL A 106 -10.44 -1.85 1.12
N VAL A 107 -9.72 -0.94 0.50
CA VAL A 107 -8.38 -1.16 -0.04
C VAL A 107 -7.41 -0.19 0.61
N ALA A 108 -6.22 -0.66 0.90
CA ALA A 108 -5.06 0.17 1.27
C ALA A 108 -3.86 -0.33 0.47
N CYS A 109 -3.25 0.55 -0.29
CA CYS A 109 -2.20 0.19 -1.23
C CYS A 109 -0.94 1.00 -0.97
N LEU A 110 0.10 0.32 -0.44
CA LEU A 110 1.42 0.89 -0.14
C LEU A 110 1.32 2.10 0.81
N VAL A 111 0.56 1.98 1.90
CA VAL A 111 0.24 3.07 2.83
C VAL A 111 0.68 2.75 4.25
N PHE A 112 0.49 1.51 4.72
CA PHE A 112 0.66 1.17 6.12
C PHE A 112 2.13 1.13 6.58
N GLU A 113 3.05 1.03 5.67
CA GLU A 113 4.48 1.24 5.90
C GLU A 113 4.86 2.70 6.20
N HIS A 114 3.91 3.63 6.07
CA HIS A 114 4.07 5.06 6.37
C HIS A 114 3.27 5.52 7.59
N ILE A 115 2.50 4.62 8.21
CA ILE A 115 1.62 4.91 9.35
C ILE A 115 2.28 4.43 10.65
N ASP A 116 2.40 5.32 11.64
CA ASP A 116 2.91 4.97 12.98
C ASP A 116 1.86 4.15 13.75
N GLU A 117 0.60 4.58 13.75
CA GLU A 117 -0.52 4.04 14.53
C GLU A 117 -1.22 2.89 13.79
N VAL A 118 -0.49 1.79 13.52
CA VAL A 118 -1.00 0.67 12.73
C VAL A 118 -2.21 -0.02 13.37
N ASP A 119 -2.27 -0.12 14.69
CA ASP A 119 -3.36 -0.79 15.40
C ASP A 119 -4.67 0.02 15.31
N GLU A 120 -4.57 1.34 15.48
CA GLU A 120 -5.67 2.27 15.35
C GLU A 120 -6.19 2.28 13.90
N ALA A 121 -5.29 2.34 12.93
CA ALA A 121 -5.65 2.34 11.52
C ALA A 121 -6.36 1.04 11.11
N LEU A 122 -5.86 -0.13 11.51
CA LEU A 122 -6.52 -1.40 11.25
C LEU A 122 -7.85 -1.54 12.00
N THR A 123 -7.94 -1.01 13.22
CA THR A 123 -9.22 -0.94 13.97
C THR A 123 -10.26 -0.12 13.23
N GLU A 124 -9.87 1.04 12.67
CA GLU A 124 -10.76 1.87 11.85
C GLU A 124 -11.20 1.16 10.56
N VAL A 125 -10.28 0.45 9.87
CA VAL A 125 -10.63 -0.40 8.72
C VAL A 125 -11.68 -1.44 9.13
N GLY A 126 -11.45 -2.16 10.23
CA GLY A 126 -12.42 -3.13 10.76
C GLY A 126 -13.76 -2.49 11.12
N ARG A 127 -13.75 -1.30 11.70
CA ARG A 127 -14.95 -0.57 12.10
C ARG A 127 -15.82 -0.16 10.91
N VAL A 128 -15.21 0.36 9.86
CA VAL A 128 -15.95 0.88 8.70
C VAL A 128 -16.42 -0.20 7.73
N LEU A 129 -15.83 -1.39 7.74
CA LEU A 129 -16.30 -2.54 6.97
C LEU A 129 -17.61 -3.09 7.55
N VAL A 130 -18.48 -3.59 6.70
CA VAL A 130 -19.62 -4.43 7.12
C VAL A 130 -19.13 -5.82 7.56
N PRO A 131 -19.86 -6.56 8.41
CA PRO A 131 -19.58 -7.99 8.63
C PRO A 131 -19.51 -8.76 7.31
N GLY A 132 -18.48 -9.57 7.10
CA GLY A 132 -18.20 -10.24 5.84
C GLY A 132 -17.60 -9.34 4.74
N GLY A 133 -17.37 -8.05 5.03
CA GLY A 133 -16.70 -7.12 4.12
C GLY A 133 -15.21 -7.44 3.93
N ARG A 134 -14.68 -7.10 2.78
CA ARG A 134 -13.32 -7.46 2.35
C ARG A 134 -12.34 -6.32 2.60
N PHE A 135 -11.13 -6.65 3.08
CA PHE A 135 -10.00 -5.75 3.14
C PHE A 135 -8.90 -6.23 2.20
N LEU A 136 -8.57 -5.43 1.22
CA LEU A 136 -7.46 -5.62 0.29
C LEU A 136 -6.26 -4.84 0.81
N PHE A 137 -5.25 -5.53 1.26
CA PHE A 137 -4.09 -4.94 1.90
C PHE A 137 -2.82 -5.21 1.08
N PHE A 138 -2.29 -4.18 0.45
CA PHE A 138 -1.07 -4.22 -0.33
C PHE A 138 0.04 -3.51 0.45
N LEU A 139 1.18 -4.17 0.58
CA LEU A 139 2.38 -3.64 1.22
C LEU A 139 3.60 -3.85 0.31
N ASN A 140 4.52 -2.91 0.33
CA ASN A 140 5.90 -3.28 0.02
C ASN A 140 6.29 -4.42 0.95
N HIS A 141 6.88 -5.48 0.37
CA HIS A 141 7.11 -6.69 1.16
C HIS A 141 8.03 -6.39 2.36
N PRO A 142 7.63 -6.69 3.61
CA PRO A 142 8.42 -6.36 4.79
C PRO A 142 9.85 -6.92 4.78
N LEU A 143 10.09 -8.00 4.04
CA LEU A 143 11.44 -8.54 3.84
C LEU A 143 12.35 -7.55 3.10
N LEU A 144 11.83 -6.84 2.09
CA LEU A 144 12.58 -5.82 1.35
C LEU A 144 12.68 -4.52 2.15
N GLN A 145 11.60 -4.12 2.84
CA GLN A 145 11.54 -2.90 3.63
C GLN A 145 12.28 -2.99 4.98
N THR A 146 12.94 -4.12 5.25
CA THR A 146 13.77 -4.24 6.45
C THR A 146 14.97 -3.30 6.33
N PRO A 147 15.20 -2.39 7.29
CA PRO A 147 16.35 -1.48 7.27
C PRO A 147 17.68 -2.22 7.13
N ASN A 148 18.59 -1.66 6.36
CA ASN A 148 19.90 -2.26 6.03
C ASN A 148 19.82 -3.59 5.24
N SER A 149 18.69 -3.87 4.60
CA SER A 149 18.58 -4.91 3.57
C SER A 149 19.09 -4.39 2.22
N GLY A 150 19.48 -5.29 1.36
CA GLY A 150 19.93 -4.92 0.01
C GLY A 150 20.63 -6.06 -0.71
N TRP A 151 20.84 -5.86 -2.00
CA TRP A 151 21.65 -6.74 -2.82
C TRP A 151 23.11 -6.69 -2.41
N ILE A 152 23.74 -7.85 -2.29
CA ILE A 152 25.18 -8.03 -2.14
C ILE A 152 25.69 -8.71 -3.40
N ASP A 153 26.69 -8.10 -4.02
CA ASP A 153 27.43 -8.65 -5.15
C ASP A 153 28.80 -9.10 -4.65
N ASP A 154 28.94 -10.39 -4.37
CA ASP A 154 30.19 -10.98 -3.89
C ASP A 154 31.06 -11.37 -5.09
N GLN A 155 31.94 -10.47 -5.48
CA GLN A 155 32.88 -10.65 -6.60
C GLN A 155 33.92 -11.75 -6.37
N ILE A 156 34.11 -12.21 -5.13
CA ILE A 156 35.07 -13.26 -4.80
C ILE A 156 34.45 -14.63 -5.06
N LEU A 157 33.19 -14.80 -4.68
CA LEU A 157 32.45 -16.05 -4.85
C LEU A 157 31.67 -16.11 -6.17
N ASP A 158 31.64 -15.01 -6.95
CA ASP A 158 30.76 -14.83 -8.12
C ASP A 158 29.28 -15.12 -7.79
N GLU A 159 28.86 -14.66 -6.60
CA GLU A 159 27.51 -14.84 -6.08
C GLU A 159 26.83 -13.48 -5.87
N GLN A 160 25.53 -13.47 -6.13
CA GLN A 160 24.68 -12.31 -5.88
C GLN A 160 23.50 -12.76 -5.02
N TYR A 161 23.26 -12.09 -3.89
CA TYR A 161 22.20 -12.47 -2.97
C TYR A 161 21.58 -11.28 -2.24
N TRP A 162 20.33 -11.44 -1.83
CA TRP A 162 19.66 -10.46 -1.00
C TRP A 162 20.02 -10.66 0.48
N ARG A 163 20.67 -9.66 1.07
CA ARG A 163 20.92 -9.63 2.51
C ARG A 163 19.69 -9.02 3.21
N ILE A 164 19.19 -9.71 4.23
CA ILE A 164 18.14 -9.21 5.11
C ILE A 164 18.77 -8.58 6.34
N GLY A 165 18.30 -7.38 6.71
CA GLY A 165 18.66 -6.69 7.93
C GLY A 165 17.93 -7.25 9.17
N PRO A 166 17.76 -6.48 10.26
CA PRO A 166 17.16 -6.94 11.51
C PRO A 166 15.63 -7.07 11.42
N TYR A 167 15.14 -8.00 10.63
CA TYR A 167 13.73 -8.19 10.25
C TYR A 167 12.74 -8.22 11.42
N LEU A 168 13.12 -8.76 12.58
CA LEU A 168 12.20 -8.90 13.72
C LEU A 168 12.06 -7.62 14.55
N LEU A 169 12.88 -6.60 14.30
CA LEU A 169 12.83 -5.34 15.02
C LEU A 169 11.96 -4.34 14.26
N GLU A 170 10.91 -3.83 14.92
CA GLU A 170 10.19 -2.68 14.38
C GLU A 170 11.11 -1.46 14.44
N ASP A 171 11.19 -0.71 13.34
CA ASP A 171 12.03 0.48 13.24
C ASP A 171 11.37 1.52 12.33
N LYS A 172 11.58 2.78 12.66
CA LYS A 172 11.15 3.91 11.83
C LYS A 172 12.36 4.64 11.29
N VAL A 173 12.47 4.67 9.99
CA VAL A 173 13.57 5.32 9.27
C VAL A 173 13.04 6.39 8.33
N MET A 174 13.85 7.41 8.09
CA MET A 174 13.66 8.33 6.98
C MET A 174 14.51 7.83 5.81
N GLU A 175 13.88 7.34 4.77
CA GLU A 175 14.57 6.84 3.58
C GLU A 175 14.68 7.94 2.53
N GLU A 176 15.85 8.10 1.95
CA GLU A 176 16.05 8.89 0.75
C GLU A 176 15.60 8.06 -0.45
N VAL A 177 14.36 8.24 -0.87
CA VAL A 177 13.73 7.47 -1.97
C VAL A 177 14.18 7.97 -3.34
N GLU A 178 14.59 9.22 -3.41
CA GLU A 178 15.25 9.87 -4.54
C GLU A 178 16.10 11.01 -3.98
N LYS A 179 17.02 11.54 -4.79
CA LYS A 179 17.91 12.62 -4.35
C LYS A 179 17.13 13.78 -3.72
N ASP A 180 17.45 14.08 -2.47
CA ASP A 180 16.82 15.13 -1.65
C ASP A 180 15.33 14.90 -1.31
N ILE A 181 14.77 13.69 -1.55
CA ILE A 181 13.39 13.32 -1.20
C ILE A 181 13.42 12.27 -0.09
N PHE A 182 12.97 12.66 1.10
CA PHE A 182 12.98 11.80 2.29
C PHE A 182 11.56 11.48 2.73
N LEU A 183 11.23 10.18 2.83
CA LEU A 183 9.94 9.71 3.30
C LEU A 183 10.10 8.81 4.54
N PRO A 184 9.14 8.87 5.48
CA PRO A 184 9.16 7.99 6.63
C PRO A 184 8.70 6.58 6.24
N PHE A 185 9.47 5.58 6.62
CA PHE A 185 9.09 4.18 6.55
C PHE A 185 9.12 3.56 7.94
N VAL A 186 8.09 2.77 8.25
CA VAL A 186 7.98 2.02 9.50
C VAL A 186 8.06 0.54 9.16
N HIS A 187 9.23 -0.03 9.33
CA HIS A 187 9.42 -1.46 9.17
C HIS A 187 8.69 -2.23 10.27
N ARG A 188 7.91 -3.23 9.86
CA ARG A 188 7.24 -4.20 10.74
C ARG A 188 7.31 -5.59 10.12
N PRO A 189 7.65 -6.64 10.90
CA PRO A 189 7.57 -8.00 10.38
C PRO A 189 6.12 -8.36 9.99
N VAL A 190 5.93 -9.26 9.04
CA VAL A 190 4.59 -9.71 8.59
C VAL A 190 3.70 -10.12 9.76
N SER A 191 4.28 -10.81 10.77
CA SER A 191 3.53 -11.23 11.96
C SER A 191 2.90 -10.07 12.74
N ARG A 192 3.51 -8.88 12.73
CA ARG A 192 2.96 -7.68 13.38
C ARG A 192 1.67 -7.23 12.70
N TYR A 193 1.67 -7.17 11.37
CA TYR A 193 0.47 -6.83 10.60
C TYR A 193 -0.64 -7.89 10.77
N VAL A 194 -0.30 -9.17 10.67
CA VAL A 194 -1.26 -10.28 10.81
C VAL A 194 -1.94 -10.26 12.18
N ASN A 195 -1.18 -10.05 13.26
CA ASN A 195 -1.72 -10.00 14.61
C ASN A 195 -2.59 -8.75 14.84
N ALA A 196 -2.19 -7.59 14.33
CA ALA A 196 -2.99 -6.37 14.41
C ALA A 196 -4.30 -6.48 13.62
N MET A 197 -4.26 -7.08 12.42
CA MET A 197 -5.47 -7.38 11.64
C MET A 197 -6.41 -8.31 12.42
N ALA A 198 -5.90 -9.40 13.00
CA ALA A 198 -6.70 -10.32 13.79
C ALA A 198 -7.34 -9.62 15.01
N ALA A 199 -6.61 -8.75 15.71
CA ALA A 199 -7.12 -7.95 16.82
C ALA A 199 -8.24 -6.99 16.38
N ALA A 200 -8.15 -6.46 15.15
CA ALA A 200 -9.19 -5.62 14.53
C ALA A 200 -10.39 -6.40 13.95
N GLY A 201 -10.42 -7.74 14.12
CA GLY A 201 -11.47 -8.61 13.57
C GLY A 201 -11.36 -8.84 12.06
N LEU A 202 -10.18 -8.64 11.50
CA LEU A 202 -9.88 -8.86 10.07
C LEU A 202 -9.10 -10.17 9.91
N PHE A 203 -9.72 -11.20 9.34
CA PHE A 203 -9.12 -12.51 9.21
C PHE A 203 -8.69 -12.79 7.78
N ILE A 204 -7.40 -13.11 7.60
CA ILE A 204 -6.80 -13.36 6.29
C ILE A 204 -7.44 -14.60 5.67
N ARG A 205 -7.92 -14.44 4.44
CA ARG A 205 -8.46 -15.49 3.57
C ARG A 205 -7.46 -15.92 2.50
N ARG A 206 -6.61 -14.99 2.09
CA ARG A 206 -5.60 -15.24 1.05
C ARG A 206 -4.38 -14.36 1.30
N MET A 207 -3.21 -14.89 1.02
CA MET A 207 -1.93 -14.20 1.01
C MET A 207 -1.23 -14.52 -0.30
N GLU A 208 -0.71 -13.51 -0.98
CA GLU A 208 0.06 -13.65 -2.20
C GLU A 208 1.37 -12.87 -2.11
N GLU A 209 2.41 -13.48 -2.62
CA GLU A 209 3.74 -12.92 -2.81
C GLU A 209 4.09 -13.08 -4.30
N PRO A 210 3.53 -12.24 -5.18
CA PRO A 210 3.74 -12.41 -6.60
C PRO A 210 5.19 -12.12 -6.97
N ALA A 211 5.72 -12.86 -7.94
CA ALA A 211 7.02 -12.54 -8.52
C ALA A 211 6.98 -11.13 -9.13
N PRO A 212 8.09 -10.36 -9.07
CA PRO A 212 8.13 -9.04 -9.69
C PRO A 212 7.73 -9.08 -11.17
N PRO A 213 7.01 -8.06 -11.67
CA PRO A 213 6.48 -8.08 -13.02
C PRO A 213 7.58 -7.88 -14.07
N PRO A 214 7.33 -8.29 -15.33
CA PRO A 214 8.30 -8.15 -16.42
C PRO A 214 8.85 -6.74 -16.57
N GLY A 215 8.02 -5.71 -16.53
CA GLY A 215 8.46 -4.33 -16.67
C GLY A 215 9.34 -3.83 -15.52
N PHE A 216 9.27 -4.45 -14.32
CA PHE A 216 10.23 -4.23 -13.27
C PHE A 216 11.55 -4.96 -13.56
N LEU A 217 11.48 -6.24 -13.95
CA LEU A 217 12.66 -7.08 -14.19
C LEU A 217 13.52 -6.54 -15.33
N GLU A 218 12.92 -5.95 -16.37
CA GLU A 218 13.64 -5.26 -17.44
C GLU A 218 14.50 -4.08 -16.94
N ARG A 219 14.10 -3.44 -15.84
CA ARG A 219 14.87 -2.35 -15.21
C ARG A 219 15.86 -2.83 -14.15
N ALA A 220 15.78 -4.10 -13.77
CA ALA A 220 16.60 -4.74 -12.74
C ALA A 220 17.48 -5.86 -13.30
N GLU A 221 17.87 -5.77 -14.58
CA GLU A 221 18.66 -6.80 -15.30
C GLU A 221 20.01 -7.12 -14.63
N GLU A 222 20.57 -6.19 -13.86
CA GLU A 222 21.80 -6.38 -13.10
C GLU A 222 21.65 -7.37 -11.94
N TYR A 223 20.42 -7.66 -11.50
CA TYR A 223 20.14 -8.58 -10.38
C TYR A 223 19.58 -9.89 -10.89
N ARG A 224 20.46 -10.91 -11.05
CA ARG A 224 20.14 -12.22 -11.64
C ARG A 224 18.95 -12.93 -10.99
N GLU A 225 18.76 -12.75 -9.68
CA GLU A 225 17.74 -13.43 -8.89
C GLU A 225 16.58 -12.51 -8.49
N ALA A 226 16.48 -11.31 -9.08
CA ALA A 226 15.41 -10.36 -8.76
C ALA A 226 14.00 -10.98 -8.85
N ALA A 227 13.78 -11.89 -9.80
CA ALA A 227 12.52 -12.59 -9.98
C ALA A 227 12.16 -13.56 -8.82
N THR A 228 13.11 -13.90 -7.95
CA THR A 228 12.91 -14.85 -6.84
C THR A 228 12.66 -14.17 -5.50
N ILE A 229 12.78 -12.85 -5.43
CA ILE A 229 12.60 -12.07 -4.21
C ILE A 229 11.27 -11.31 -4.30
N PRO A 230 10.30 -11.57 -3.39
CA PRO A 230 9.00 -10.90 -3.44
C PRO A 230 9.13 -9.42 -3.07
N ARG A 231 8.57 -8.55 -3.92
CA ARG A 231 8.53 -7.10 -3.68
C ARG A 231 7.20 -6.64 -3.11
N LEU A 232 6.12 -7.31 -3.50
CA LEU A 232 4.77 -7.04 -3.09
C LEU A 232 4.26 -8.13 -2.16
N LEU A 233 3.62 -7.72 -1.06
CA LEU A 233 2.79 -8.58 -0.23
C LEU A 233 1.33 -8.17 -0.40
N PHE A 234 0.48 -9.09 -0.82
CA PHE A 234 -0.96 -8.89 -0.87
C PHE A 234 -1.68 -9.80 0.14
N LEU A 235 -2.50 -9.19 1.00
CA LEU A 235 -3.35 -9.91 1.95
C LEU A 235 -4.82 -9.56 1.66
N LEU A 236 -5.63 -10.56 1.37
CA LEU A 236 -7.08 -10.44 1.35
C LEU A 236 -7.62 -10.90 2.71
N ALA A 237 -8.23 -10.00 3.44
CA ALA A 237 -8.88 -10.32 4.70
C ALA A 237 -10.39 -10.06 4.63
N GLU A 238 -11.12 -10.67 5.56
CA GLU A 238 -12.55 -10.50 5.72
C GLU A 238 -12.86 -10.10 7.16
N ARG A 239 -13.75 -9.12 7.33
CA ARG A 239 -14.22 -8.75 8.66
C ARG A 239 -15.11 -9.87 9.23
N SER A 240 -14.83 -10.27 10.48
CA SER A 240 -15.68 -11.22 11.22
C SER A 240 -17.13 -10.73 11.37
N HIS A 241 -18.03 -11.68 11.50
CA HIS A 241 -19.43 -11.42 11.75
C HIS A 241 -19.70 -10.92 13.17
#